data_9ceb0f6437f3a4f0b834ec06ed8c82e2
#
_entry.id   9ceb0f6437f3a4f0b834ec06ed8c82e2
#
_cell.length_a   1.000
_cell.length_b   1.000
_cell.length_c   1.000
_cell.angle_alpha   90.00
_cell.angle_beta   90.00
_cell.angle_gamma   90.00
#
_symmetry.space_group_name_H-M   'P 1'
#
loop_
_entity.id
_entity.type
_entity.pdbx_description
1 polymer ?
#
loop_
_entity_poly.entity_id
_entity_poly.type
_entity_poly.pdbx_seq_one_letter_code
_entity_poly.pdbx_strand_id
1 'polypeptide(L)'
;MEMIVNIDVDDLDKAVAFYRDALGFCMERRLFEGSVAEMTGASSKIHLLVKTPGSAASPQAEIFRSCRRHWTPVHLDFVVEDVEVAVRRTVDAGAALEGDIRSFNWGRLATLSDPFGHGFCLLQFAGKHYEQVA
;
A
#
# COMPACT_ATOMS: atom_id res chain seq x y z
N MET A 1 4.31 0.58 21.98
CA MET A 1 3.22 -0.04 21.18
C MET A 1 3.77 -0.41 19.81
N GLU A 2 3.49 -1.59 19.33
CA GLU A 2 3.81 -2.04 17.97
C GLU A 2 2.55 -1.98 17.11
N MET A 3 2.72 -1.67 15.82
CA MET A 3 1.61 -1.61 14.87
C MET A 3 1.91 -2.52 13.68
N ILE A 4 0.92 -3.28 13.25
CA ILE A 4 0.98 -4.12 12.05
C ILE A 4 -0.14 -3.65 11.12
N VAL A 5 0.21 -3.45 9.85
CA VAL A 5 -0.76 -3.11 8.81
C VAL A 5 -1.18 -4.38 8.09
N ASN A 6 -2.48 -4.68 8.09
CA ASN A 6 -3.03 -5.83 7.36
C ASN A 6 -3.69 -5.34 6.07
N ILE A 7 -3.36 -6.00 4.95
CA ILE A 7 -3.89 -5.71 3.62
C ILE A 7 -4.50 -6.99 3.06
N ASP A 8 -5.80 -6.96 2.79
CA ASP A 8 -6.51 -8.08 2.17
C ASP A 8 -6.20 -8.13 0.67
N VAL A 9 -5.88 -9.31 0.17
CA VAL A 9 -5.57 -9.55 -1.24
C VAL A 9 -6.25 -10.86 -1.69
N ASP A 10 -6.54 -11.00 -2.96
CA ASP A 10 -7.13 -12.23 -3.50
C ASP A 10 -6.09 -13.22 -4.06
N ASP A 11 -4.88 -12.74 -4.33
CA ASP A 11 -3.75 -13.53 -4.85
C ASP A 11 -2.47 -13.15 -4.10
N LEU A 12 -2.01 -14.06 -3.23
CA LEU A 12 -0.87 -13.77 -2.34
C LEU A 12 0.46 -13.66 -3.10
N ASP A 13 0.71 -14.53 -4.08
CA ASP A 13 1.96 -14.51 -4.84
C ASP A 13 2.07 -13.23 -5.68
N LYS A 14 0.97 -12.81 -6.29
CA LYS A 14 0.86 -11.53 -7.00
C LYS A 14 1.08 -10.35 -6.06
N ALA A 15 0.51 -10.39 -4.86
CA ALA A 15 0.67 -9.34 -3.86
C ALA A 15 2.11 -9.22 -3.35
N VAL A 16 2.74 -10.35 -3.03
CA VAL A 16 4.15 -10.39 -2.62
C VAL A 16 5.03 -9.79 -3.73
N ALA A 17 4.83 -10.19 -4.97
CA ALA A 17 5.58 -9.66 -6.12
C ALA A 17 5.37 -8.15 -6.27
N PHE A 18 4.12 -7.66 -6.17
CA PHE A 18 3.82 -6.24 -6.28
C PHE A 18 4.53 -5.43 -5.18
N TYR A 19 4.34 -5.77 -3.92
CA TYR A 19 4.91 -4.99 -2.81
C TYR A 19 6.44 -5.06 -2.77
N ARG A 20 7.03 -6.16 -3.24
CA ARG A 20 8.48 -6.26 -3.45
C ARG A 20 8.95 -5.35 -4.57
N ASP A 21 8.36 -5.45 -5.75
CA ASP A 21 8.85 -4.79 -6.96
C ASP A 21 8.51 -3.29 -6.98
N ALA A 22 7.32 -2.92 -6.47
CA ALA A 22 6.86 -1.55 -6.40
C ALA A 22 7.55 -0.74 -5.29
N LEU A 23 7.62 -1.29 -4.09
CA LEU A 23 7.95 -0.55 -2.87
C LEU A 23 9.19 -1.08 -2.12
N GLY A 24 9.81 -2.15 -2.63
CA GLY A 24 11.03 -2.69 -2.03
C GLY A 24 10.83 -3.50 -0.75
N PHE A 25 9.62 -3.96 -0.48
CA PHE A 25 9.37 -4.87 0.64
C PHE A 25 10.01 -6.23 0.40
N CYS A 26 10.40 -6.89 1.48
CA CYS A 26 10.88 -8.27 1.47
C CYS A 26 9.91 -9.16 2.23
N MET A 27 9.57 -10.31 1.67
CA MET A 27 8.82 -11.33 2.42
C MET A 27 9.76 -11.99 3.42
N GLU A 28 9.45 -11.84 4.71
CA GLU A 28 10.25 -12.45 5.78
C GLU A 28 9.85 -13.90 6.01
N ARG A 29 8.55 -14.17 6.05
CA ARG A 29 8.01 -15.53 6.25
C ARG A 29 6.55 -15.61 5.85
N ARG A 30 6.05 -16.85 5.72
CA ARG A 30 4.62 -17.12 5.59
C ARG A 30 4.08 -17.62 6.93
N LEU A 31 2.86 -17.19 7.25
CA LEU A 31 2.14 -17.52 8.48
C LEU A 31 0.80 -18.19 8.14
N PHE A 32 0.19 -18.82 9.14
CA PHE A 32 -1.13 -19.43 9.01
C PHE A 32 -1.27 -20.36 7.80
N GLU A 33 -0.41 -21.38 7.76
CA GLU A 33 -0.38 -22.38 6.69
C GLU A 33 -0.19 -21.77 5.28
N GLY A 34 0.50 -20.62 5.21
CA GLY A 34 0.82 -19.96 3.95
C GLY A 34 -0.20 -18.94 3.47
N SER A 35 -1.27 -18.68 4.23
CA SER A 35 -2.31 -17.73 3.84
C SER A 35 -1.98 -16.27 4.12
N VAL A 36 -0.90 -16.01 4.87
CA VAL A 36 -0.42 -14.66 5.19
C VAL A 36 1.05 -14.55 4.86
N ALA A 37 1.44 -13.47 4.17
CA ALA A 37 2.84 -13.10 3.97
C ALA A 37 3.20 -11.92 4.88
N GLU A 38 4.19 -12.13 5.74
CA GLU A 38 4.78 -11.05 6.54
C GLU A 38 5.85 -10.35 5.72
N MET A 39 5.63 -9.06 5.46
CA MET A 39 6.51 -8.22 4.65
C MET A 39 7.19 -7.18 5.51
N THR A 40 8.48 -6.99 5.30
CA THR A 40 9.32 -5.98 5.98
C THR A 40 9.95 -5.05 4.96
N GLY A 41 10.29 -3.83 5.37
CA GLY A 41 10.93 -2.84 4.48
C GLY A 41 10.53 -1.40 4.75
N ALA A 42 9.57 -1.17 5.67
CA ALA A 42 9.15 0.15 6.12
C ALA A 42 9.18 0.24 7.65
N SER A 43 8.72 1.34 8.21
CA SER A 43 8.66 1.56 9.67
C SER A 43 7.72 0.60 10.40
N SER A 44 6.74 0.02 9.70
CA SER A 44 5.83 -0.99 10.22
C SER A 44 5.85 -2.22 9.32
N LYS A 45 5.62 -3.39 9.89
CA LYS A 45 5.39 -4.61 9.10
C LYS A 45 4.03 -4.53 8.40
N ILE A 46 3.98 -5.12 7.23
CA ILE A 46 2.73 -5.33 6.47
C ILE A 46 2.46 -6.83 6.42
N HIS A 47 1.26 -7.23 6.75
CA HIS A 47 0.76 -8.57 6.50
C HIS A 47 -0.16 -8.54 5.28
N LEU A 48 0.17 -9.30 4.25
CA LEU A 48 -0.71 -9.54 3.10
C LEU A 48 -1.51 -10.79 3.39
N LEU A 49 -2.85 -10.66 3.45
CA LEU A 49 -3.75 -11.73 3.85
C LEU A 49 -4.59 -12.18 2.65
N VAL A 50 -4.55 -13.46 2.30
CA VAL A 50 -5.47 -13.99 1.30
C VAL A 50 -6.89 -13.96 1.85
N LYS A 51 -7.76 -13.27 1.15
CA LYS A 51 -9.19 -13.18 1.45
C LYS A 51 -10.00 -13.31 0.18
N THR A 52 -11.08 -14.06 0.26
CA THR A 52 -11.98 -14.23 -0.87
C THR A 52 -12.79 -12.94 -1.09
N PRO A 53 -12.78 -12.35 -2.31
CA PRO A 53 -13.69 -11.25 -2.63
C PRO A 53 -15.13 -11.65 -2.39
N GLY A 54 -15.92 -10.72 -1.83
CA GLY A 54 -17.31 -10.99 -1.44
C GLY A 54 -17.50 -11.63 -0.07
N SER A 55 -16.42 -12.03 0.63
CA SER A 55 -16.51 -12.51 2.00
C SER A 55 -16.72 -11.34 2.99
N ALA A 56 -17.35 -11.62 4.13
CA ALA A 56 -17.57 -10.62 5.16
C ALA A 56 -16.25 -10.14 5.78
N ALA A 57 -16.10 -8.83 5.99
CA ALA A 57 -14.90 -8.24 6.55
C ALA A 57 -14.66 -8.66 8.01
N SER A 58 -15.73 -8.91 8.76
CA SER A 58 -15.71 -9.48 10.11
C SER A 58 -17.01 -10.24 10.36
N PRO A 59 -17.11 -11.07 11.44
CA PRO A 59 -18.33 -11.85 11.73
C PRO A 59 -19.60 -11.02 11.86
N GLN A 60 -19.50 -9.75 12.28
CA GLN A 60 -20.66 -8.86 12.45
C GLN A 60 -20.74 -7.77 11.36
N ALA A 61 -19.81 -7.75 10.41
CA ALA A 61 -19.79 -6.70 9.39
C ALA A 61 -20.85 -6.97 8.31
N GLU A 62 -21.61 -5.94 7.96
CA GLU A 62 -22.49 -5.94 6.80
C GLU A 62 -21.76 -5.55 5.50
N ILE A 63 -20.46 -5.24 5.61
CA ILE A 63 -19.60 -4.84 4.50
C ILE A 63 -18.80 -6.06 4.02
N PHE A 64 -18.78 -6.26 2.71
CA PHE A 64 -18.07 -7.36 2.07
C PHE A 64 -16.75 -6.88 1.44
N ARG A 65 -15.77 -7.78 1.43
CA ARG A 65 -14.47 -7.52 0.81
C ARG A 65 -14.61 -7.34 -0.70
N SER A 66 -13.82 -6.42 -1.25
CA SER A 66 -13.74 -6.19 -2.69
C SER A 66 -12.28 -5.94 -3.08
N CYS A 67 -11.85 -6.54 -4.19
CA CYS A 67 -10.56 -6.22 -4.81
C CYS A 67 -10.70 -5.24 -5.99
N ARG A 68 -11.85 -4.60 -6.14
CA ARG A 68 -12.02 -3.46 -7.02
C ARG A 68 -11.56 -2.19 -6.34
N ARG A 69 -11.19 -1.17 -7.12
CA ARG A 69 -10.84 0.13 -6.56
C ARG A 69 -11.93 0.62 -5.61
N HIS A 70 -11.55 0.88 -4.36
CA HIS A 70 -12.45 1.32 -3.31
C HIS A 70 -11.80 2.46 -2.52
N TRP A 71 -12.62 3.27 -1.88
CA TRP A 71 -12.19 4.28 -0.94
C TRP A 71 -12.32 3.75 0.49
N THR A 72 -11.28 4.02 1.28
CA THR A 72 -11.31 3.85 2.74
C THR A 72 -10.88 5.15 3.42
N PRO A 73 -11.43 5.48 4.60
CA PRO A 73 -10.97 6.66 5.36
C PRO A 73 -9.52 6.57 5.82
N VAL A 74 -8.97 5.37 5.89
CA VAL A 74 -7.56 5.11 6.23
C VAL A 74 -6.83 4.70 4.97
N HIS A 75 -5.71 5.35 4.68
CA HIS A 75 -4.79 4.99 3.59
C HIS A 75 -3.35 5.11 4.06
N LEU A 76 -2.44 4.55 3.30
CA LEU A 76 -1.02 4.57 3.60
C LEU A 76 -0.31 5.59 2.73
N ASP A 77 0.58 6.36 3.33
CA ASP A 77 1.55 7.19 2.63
C ASP A 77 2.93 6.55 2.77
N PHE A 78 3.57 6.27 1.64
CA PHE A 78 4.95 5.81 1.61
C PHE A 78 5.86 6.98 1.28
N VAL A 79 6.75 7.32 2.18
CA VAL A 79 7.72 8.40 1.99
C VAL A 79 8.88 7.87 1.15
N VAL A 80 9.16 8.55 0.03
CA VAL A 80 10.19 8.17 -0.93
C VAL A 80 11.15 9.33 -1.20
N GLU A 81 12.35 9.03 -1.69
CA GLU A 81 13.34 10.06 -2.00
C GLU A 81 13.02 10.81 -3.29
N ASP A 82 12.50 10.11 -4.31
CA ASP A 82 12.15 10.66 -5.61
C ASP A 82 10.80 10.10 -6.05
N VAL A 83 9.78 10.95 -6.01
CA VAL A 83 8.40 10.54 -6.31
C VAL A 83 8.21 10.12 -7.76
N GLU A 84 8.92 10.73 -8.73
CA GLU A 84 8.77 10.37 -10.14
C GLU A 84 9.37 8.99 -10.43
N VAL A 85 10.55 8.71 -9.88
CA VAL A 85 11.18 7.38 -9.96
C VAL A 85 10.31 6.33 -9.29
N ALA A 86 9.80 6.63 -8.09
CA ALA A 86 8.94 5.72 -7.35
C ALA A 86 7.61 5.46 -8.08
N VAL A 87 6.99 6.46 -8.69
CA VAL A 87 5.78 6.30 -9.50
C VAL A 87 6.04 5.37 -10.68
N ARG A 88 7.10 5.59 -11.45
CA ARG A 88 7.44 4.72 -12.60
C ARG A 88 7.63 3.28 -12.16
N ARG A 89 8.41 3.06 -11.11
CA ARG A 89 8.66 1.72 -10.56
C ARG A 89 7.35 1.04 -10.11
N THR A 90 6.50 1.79 -9.44
CA THR A 90 5.25 1.28 -8.88
C THR A 90 4.23 0.95 -9.98
N VAL A 91 4.11 1.81 -10.98
CA VAL A 91 3.25 1.57 -12.15
C VAL A 91 3.76 0.38 -12.97
N ASP A 92 5.06 0.26 -13.18
CA ASP A 92 5.65 -0.90 -13.86
C ASP A 92 5.38 -2.22 -13.12
N ALA A 93 5.25 -2.17 -11.80
CA ALA A 93 4.91 -3.33 -10.98
C ALA A 93 3.41 -3.66 -10.95
N GLY A 94 2.54 -2.80 -11.51
CA GLY A 94 1.12 -3.06 -11.67
C GLY A 94 0.16 -2.09 -10.98
N ALA A 95 0.65 -1.02 -10.34
CA ALA A 95 -0.20 0.03 -9.79
C ALA A 95 -0.81 0.91 -10.89
N ALA A 96 -1.92 1.56 -10.56
CA ALA A 96 -2.52 2.60 -11.40
C ALA A 96 -2.26 3.98 -10.76
N LEU A 97 -1.68 4.90 -11.53
CA LEU A 97 -1.55 6.30 -11.12
C LEU A 97 -2.90 7.00 -11.29
N GLU A 98 -3.36 7.66 -10.24
CA GLU A 98 -4.65 8.39 -10.23
C GLU A 98 -4.39 9.90 -10.27
N GLY A 99 -4.43 10.47 -11.46
CA GLY A 99 -4.15 11.90 -11.71
C GLY A 99 -2.66 12.21 -11.80
N ASP A 100 -2.33 13.49 -11.77
CA ASP A 100 -0.96 13.97 -11.89
C ASP A 100 -0.26 14.03 -10.53
N ILE A 101 1.08 13.97 -10.55
CA ILE A 101 1.90 14.27 -9.37
C ILE A 101 1.68 15.75 -9.00
N ARG A 102 1.26 16.00 -7.77
CA ARG A 102 0.96 17.35 -7.29
C ARG A 102 2.13 17.90 -6.46
N SER A 103 2.40 19.18 -6.63
CA SER A 103 3.46 19.88 -5.89
C SER A 103 2.86 20.85 -4.88
N PHE A 104 3.46 20.87 -3.69
CA PHE A 104 3.08 21.71 -2.55
C PHE A 104 4.35 22.31 -1.93
N ASN A 105 4.18 23.27 -1.03
CA ASN A 105 5.33 23.87 -0.30
C ASN A 105 6.14 22.83 0.48
N TRP A 106 5.47 21.81 1.02
CA TRP A 106 6.08 20.79 1.85
C TRP A 106 6.64 19.61 1.03
N GLY A 107 6.29 19.48 -0.24
CA GLY A 107 6.76 18.38 -1.06
C GLY A 107 5.86 18.04 -2.24
N ARG A 108 5.97 16.82 -2.72
CA ARG A 108 5.25 16.31 -3.88
C ARG A 108 4.52 15.03 -3.51
N LEU A 109 3.34 14.82 -4.08
CA LEU A 109 2.47 13.70 -3.76
C LEU A 109 1.88 13.08 -5.02
N ALA A 110 1.92 11.75 -5.10
CA ALA A 110 1.22 10.96 -6.10
C ALA A 110 0.20 10.05 -5.41
N THR A 111 -1.01 9.98 -5.97
CA THR A 111 -2.05 9.04 -5.53
C THR A 111 -2.11 7.88 -6.51
N LEU A 112 -2.07 6.67 -5.98
CA LEU A 112 -2.10 5.44 -6.77
C LEU A 112 -3.06 4.43 -6.14
N SER A 113 -3.36 3.37 -6.89
CA SER A 113 -3.99 2.18 -6.36
C SER A 113 -3.15 0.94 -6.67
N ASP A 114 -3.16 -0.01 -5.75
CA ASP A 114 -2.52 -1.30 -5.96
C ASP A 114 -3.39 -2.22 -6.84
N PRO A 115 -2.89 -3.38 -7.28
CA PRO A 115 -3.67 -4.31 -8.12
C PRO A 115 -4.92 -4.89 -7.44
N PHE A 116 -5.08 -4.67 -6.13
CA PHE A 116 -6.19 -5.19 -5.32
C PHE A 116 -7.21 -4.11 -4.95
N GLY A 117 -7.10 -2.91 -5.56
CA GLY A 117 -8.05 -1.82 -5.37
C GLY A 117 -7.77 -0.90 -4.19
N HIS A 118 -6.69 -1.11 -3.45
CA HIS A 118 -6.31 -0.27 -2.31
C HIS A 118 -5.62 1.01 -2.77
N GLY A 119 -6.14 2.16 -2.35
CA GLY A 119 -5.51 3.45 -2.59
C GLY A 119 -4.36 3.71 -1.63
N PHE A 120 -3.29 4.31 -2.13
CA PHE A 120 -2.15 4.75 -1.34
C PHE A 120 -1.48 5.95 -1.99
N CYS A 121 -0.61 6.63 -1.25
CA CYS A 121 0.15 7.74 -1.77
C CYS A 121 1.66 7.48 -1.71
N LEU A 122 2.37 8.07 -2.67
CA LEU A 122 3.82 8.22 -2.63
C LEU A 122 4.13 9.68 -2.34
N LEU A 123 4.98 9.93 -1.36
CA LEU A 123 5.24 11.24 -0.80
C LEU A 123 6.72 11.55 -0.81
N GLN A 124 7.11 12.67 -1.43
CA GLN A 124 8.47 13.19 -1.37
C GLN A 124 8.45 14.52 -0.65
N PHE A 125 9.12 14.62 0.49
CA PHE A 125 9.25 15.89 1.20
C PHE A 125 10.29 16.80 0.57
N ALA A 126 10.00 18.11 0.55
CA ALA A 126 10.95 19.13 0.08
C ALA A 126 12.00 19.51 1.13
N GLY A 127 11.78 19.14 2.39
CA GLY A 127 12.64 19.46 3.52
C GLY A 127 12.38 18.52 4.69
N LYS A 128 12.27 19.08 5.88
CA LYS A 128 12.04 18.29 7.10
C LYS A 128 10.55 17.98 7.28
N HIS A 129 10.03 17.04 6.52
CA HIS A 129 8.65 16.58 6.60
C HIS A 129 7.66 17.76 6.50
N TYR A 130 6.70 17.86 7.40
CA TYR A 130 5.66 18.90 7.42
C TYR A 130 6.03 20.13 8.24
N GLU A 131 7.29 20.35 8.60
CA GLU A 131 7.70 21.50 9.42
C GLU A 131 7.29 22.86 8.82
N GLN A 132 7.25 22.96 7.49
CA GLN A 132 6.88 24.20 6.78
C GLN A 132 5.39 24.55 6.87
N VAL A 133 4.55 23.61 7.29
CA VAL A 133 3.08 23.78 7.40
C VAL A 133 2.55 23.46 8.80
N ALA A 134 3.48 23.28 9.72
CA ALA A 134 3.14 23.02 11.12
C ALA A 134 2.66 24.28 11.85
#